data_75aece0ba7ce55f0a71fbb336e992b8a
#
_entry.id   75aece0ba7ce55f0a71fbb336e992b8a
#
_cell.length_a   1.000
_cell.length_b   1.000
_cell.length_c   1.000
_cell.angle_alpha   90.00
_cell.angle_beta   90.00
_cell.angle_gamma   90.00
#
_symmetry.space_group_name_H-M   'P 1'
#
loop_
_entity.id
_entity.type
_entity.pdbx_description
1 polymer ?
#
loop_
_entity_poly.entity_id
_entity_poly.type
_entity_poly.pdbx_seq_one_letter_code
_entity_poly.pdbx_strand_id
1 'polypeptide(L)'
;MAEKVLATYFKDKIGMRDNDLYDGGMYYAELSNDYKRKDFKALGGLPFGAKLEITYKGKKVVATKADVGAGGPNHPKIDLHYNLAKKLGFLEAGLDYVYIRKL
;
A
#
# COMPACT_ATOMS: atom_id res chain seq x y z
N MET A 1 -10.48 14.41 0.57
CA MET A 1 -11.52 13.47 0.12
C MET A 1 -10.94 12.07 0.04
N ALA A 2 -11.67 11.06 0.53
CA ALA A 2 -11.19 9.67 0.52
C ALA A 2 -11.52 8.98 -0.79
N GLU A 3 -10.63 8.13 -1.24
CA GLU A 3 -10.78 7.32 -2.44
C GLU A 3 -10.78 5.84 -2.06
N LYS A 4 -11.72 5.07 -2.63
CA LYS A 4 -11.80 3.63 -2.39
C LYS A 4 -10.92 2.90 -3.40
N VAL A 5 -9.97 2.12 -2.90
CA VAL A 5 -9.01 1.38 -3.75
C VAL A 5 -8.87 -0.06 -3.29
N LEU A 6 -8.60 -0.96 -4.23
CA LEU A 6 -8.34 -2.36 -3.91
C LEU A 6 -6.92 -2.50 -3.35
N ALA A 7 -6.79 -3.23 -2.26
CA ALA A 7 -5.54 -3.41 -1.54
C ALA A 7 -5.19 -4.87 -1.35
N THR A 8 -3.91 -5.15 -1.33
CA THR A 8 -3.28 -6.41 -0.93
C THR A 8 -2.32 -6.14 0.22
N TYR A 9 -1.61 -7.17 0.70
CA TYR A 9 -0.52 -6.93 1.65
C TYR A 9 0.68 -7.81 1.30
N PHE A 10 1.87 -7.41 1.79
CA PHE A 10 3.12 -8.11 1.52
C PHE A 10 3.99 -8.14 2.78
N LYS A 11 4.97 -9.06 2.79
CA LYS A 11 5.80 -9.33 3.97
C LYS A 11 7.30 -9.10 3.73
N ASP A 12 7.67 -8.47 2.64
CA ASP A 12 9.08 -8.26 2.30
C ASP A 12 9.79 -7.51 3.42
N LYS A 13 10.99 -7.97 3.76
CA LYS A 13 11.80 -7.33 4.80
C LYS A 13 12.49 -6.08 4.27
N ILE A 14 12.90 -6.12 3.01
CA ILE A 14 13.65 -5.04 2.34
C ILE A 14 12.82 -4.55 1.15
N GLY A 15 12.65 -3.24 1.05
CA GLY A 15 11.98 -2.60 -0.08
C GLY A 15 12.87 -2.51 -1.31
N MET A 16 12.29 -2.08 -2.43
CA MET A 16 12.99 -1.99 -3.71
C MET A 16 14.16 -0.99 -3.69
N ARG A 17 14.19 -0.09 -2.72
CA ARG A 17 15.27 0.89 -2.52
C ARG A 17 16.24 0.46 -1.42
N ASP A 18 16.33 -0.84 -1.13
CA ASP A 18 17.17 -1.41 -0.06
C ASP A 18 16.88 -0.85 1.34
N ASN A 19 15.66 -0.32 1.54
CA ASN A 19 15.24 0.21 2.82
C ASN A 19 14.59 -0.87 3.68
N ASP A 20 14.79 -0.79 5.00
CA ASP A 20 14.19 -1.70 5.97
C ASP A 20 12.71 -1.38 6.13
N LEU A 21 11.85 -2.38 5.92
CA LEU A 21 10.39 -2.24 6.07
C LEU A 21 9.90 -2.66 7.46
N TYR A 22 10.79 -3.15 8.33
CA TYR A 22 10.45 -3.57 9.69
C TYR A 22 11.14 -2.70 10.75
N ASP A 23 11.37 -1.44 10.43
CA ASP A 23 11.98 -0.48 11.36
C ASP A 23 10.97 0.15 12.34
N GLY A 24 9.74 -0.34 12.34
CA GLY A 24 8.66 0.21 13.17
C GLY A 24 7.74 1.17 12.44
N GLY A 25 8.06 1.54 11.20
CA GLY A 25 7.22 2.42 10.38
C GLY A 25 6.03 1.70 9.77
N MET A 26 5.02 2.49 9.38
CA MET A 26 3.86 2.00 8.65
C MET A 26 4.06 2.32 7.17
N TYR A 27 4.21 1.28 6.35
CA TYR A 27 4.61 1.44 4.96
C TYR A 27 3.61 0.83 3.98
N TYR A 28 3.55 1.41 2.79
CA TYR A 28 2.79 0.85 1.67
C TYR A 28 3.62 0.92 0.40
N ALA A 29 3.25 0.10 -0.57
CA ALA A 29 3.78 0.14 -1.92
C ALA A 29 2.71 0.63 -2.88
N GLU A 30 3.10 1.50 -3.80
CA GLU A 30 2.21 1.88 -4.91
C GLU A 30 2.35 0.82 -6.00
N LEU A 31 1.22 0.29 -6.46
CA LEU A 31 1.19 -0.74 -7.48
C LEU A 31 1.01 -0.12 -8.87
N SER A 32 0.89 -0.97 -9.88
CA SER A 32 0.79 -0.53 -11.26
C SER A 32 -0.65 -0.49 -11.74
N ASN A 33 -1.00 0.47 -12.61
CA ASN A 33 -2.25 0.43 -13.36
C ASN A 33 -2.27 -0.78 -14.29
N ASP A 34 -1.11 -1.06 -14.90
CA ASP A 34 -0.92 -2.24 -15.75
C ASP A 34 0.23 -3.06 -15.17
N TYR A 35 -0.11 -4.18 -14.53
CA TYR A 35 0.90 -5.03 -13.89
C TYR A 35 1.87 -5.64 -14.89
N LYS A 36 1.48 -5.75 -16.17
CA LYS A 36 2.35 -6.26 -17.23
C LYS A 36 3.43 -5.25 -17.62
N ARG A 37 3.10 -3.96 -17.56
CA ARG A 37 4.04 -2.88 -17.88
C ARG A 37 4.84 -2.41 -16.66
N LYS A 38 4.36 -2.71 -15.46
CA LYS A 38 5.02 -2.30 -14.20
C LYS A 38 5.20 -0.79 -14.15
N ASP A 39 4.11 -0.04 -14.40
CA ASP A 39 4.18 1.42 -14.45
C ASP A 39 4.27 2.08 -13.07
N PHE A 40 3.88 1.38 -11.99
CA PHE A 40 3.95 1.83 -10.59
C PHE A 40 3.20 3.14 -10.32
N LYS A 41 2.11 3.39 -11.05
CA LYS A 41 1.38 4.66 -11.01
C LYS A 41 -0.11 4.50 -10.70
N ALA A 42 -0.50 3.42 -10.02
CA ALA A 42 -1.91 3.18 -9.71
C ALA A 42 -2.51 4.27 -8.83
N LEU A 43 -1.70 4.98 -8.04
CA LEU A 43 -2.12 6.09 -7.20
C LEU A 43 -1.69 7.45 -7.76
N GLY A 44 -1.33 7.51 -9.05
CA GLY A 44 -0.90 8.73 -9.71
C GLY A 44 0.62 8.95 -9.72
N GLY A 45 1.40 7.96 -9.29
CA GLY A 45 2.86 8.08 -9.25
C GLY A 45 3.33 8.92 -8.09
N LEU A 46 2.90 8.59 -6.88
CA LEU A 46 3.29 9.32 -5.68
C LEU A 46 4.81 9.21 -5.46
N PRO A 47 5.45 10.26 -4.95
CA PRO A 47 6.86 10.18 -4.59
C PRO A 47 7.08 9.27 -3.38
N PHE A 48 8.27 8.67 -3.29
CA PHE A 48 8.65 7.95 -2.06
C PHE A 48 8.60 8.92 -0.88
N GLY A 49 8.09 8.45 0.25
CA GLY A 49 7.85 9.28 1.42
C GLY A 49 6.45 9.90 1.46
N ALA A 50 5.65 9.77 0.40
CA ALA A 50 4.30 10.32 0.36
C ALA A 50 3.43 9.65 1.43
N LYS A 51 2.71 10.45 2.20
CA LYS A 51 1.86 9.97 3.28
C LYS A 51 0.41 9.86 2.84
N LEU A 52 -0.20 8.76 3.22
CA LEU A 52 -1.64 8.52 3.04
C LEU A 52 -2.26 8.22 4.40
N GLU A 53 -3.48 8.70 4.61
CA GLU A 53 -4.33 8.18 5.67
C GLU A 53 -5.13 7.03 5.08
N ILE A 54 -4.95 5.83 5.63
CA ILE A 54 -5.60 4.61 5.15
C ILE A 54 -6.65 4.19 6.18
N THR A 55 -7.88 3.97 5.71
CA THR A 55 -8.99 3.57 6.56
C THR A 55 -9.50 2.20 6.13
N TYR A 56 -9.61 1.29 7.08
CA TYR A 56 -10.18 -0.04 6.87
C TYR A 56 -11.08 -0.41 8.06
N LYS A 57 -12.37 -0.63 7.77
CA LYS A 57 -13.37 -1.02 8.79
C LYS A 57 -13.30 -0.15 10.05
N GLY A 58 -13.23 1.15 9.87
CA GLY A 58 -13.23 2.13 10.95
C GLY A 58 -11.87 2.41 11.58
N LYS A 59 -10.83 1.67 11.23
CA LYS A 59 -9.47 1.93 11.71
C LYS A 59 -8.72 2.80 10.71
N LYS A 60 -8.02 3.83 11.21
CA LYS A 60 -7.25 4.76 10.40
C LYS A 60 -5.79 4.72 10.81
N VAL A 61 -4.90 4.62 9.84
CA VAL A 61 -3.45 4.66 10.07
C VAL A 61 -2.82 5.51 8.99
N VAL A 62 -1.90 6.40 9.39
CA VAL A 62 -1.09 7.16 8.45
C VAL A 62 0.10 6.29 8.04
N ALA A 63 0.29 6.14 6.74
CA ALA A 63 1.34 5.30 6.19
C ALA A 63 2.17 6.06 5.17
N THR A 64 3.40 5.59 4.96
CA THR A 64 4.40 6.25 4.12
C THR A 64 4.75 5.33 2.95
N LYS A 65 4.80 5.88 1.74
CA LYS A 65 5.25 5.11 0.58
C LYS A 65 6.72 4.76 0.72
N ALA A 66 7.01 3.46 0.75
CA ALA A 66 8.38 2.97 0.92
C ALA A 66 8.77 1.94 -0.15
N ASP A 67 7.85 1.58 -1.04
CA ASP A 67 8.11 0.55 -2.05
C ASP A 67 7.19 0.75 -3.25
N VAL A 68 7.42 -0.04 -4.30
CA VAL A 68 6.55 -0.14 -5.47
C VAL A 68 6.42 -1.61 -5.84
N GLY A 69 5.33 -1.96 -6.53
CA GLY A 69 5.09 -3.33 -6.94
C GLY A 69 4.31 -3.38 -8.25
N ALA A 70 4.40 -4.52 -8.93
CA ALA A 70 3.72 -4.71 -10.20
C ALA A 70 2.20 -4.79 -10.05
N GLY A 71 1.72 -5.31 -8.93
CA GLY A 71 0.31 -5.63 -8.74
C GLY A 71 0.00 -7.00 -9.32
N GLY A 72 -1.20 -7.17 -9.86
CA GLY A 72 -1.62 -8.46 -10.40
C GLY A 72 -2.90 -8.37 -11.23
N PRO A 73 -3.43 -9.52 -11.67
CA PRO A 73 -4.60 -9.56 -12.57
C PRO A 73 -5.85 -8.91 -12.00
N ASN A 74 -5.98 -8.84 -10.67
CA ASN A 74 -7.13 -8.19 -10.02
C ASN A 74 -6.97 -6.67 -9.97
N HIS A 75 -5.85 -6.14 -10.44
CA HIS A 75 -5.53 -4.72 -10.49
C HIS A 75 -5.63 -4.01 -9.12
N PRO A 76 -5.02 -4.56 -8.05
CA PRO A 76 -4.93 -3.82 -6.81
C PRO A 76 -4.10 -2.56 -7.04
N LYS A 77 -4.40 -1.51 -6.29
CA LYS A 77 -3.71 -0.22 -6.45
C LYS A 77 -2.67 0.04 -5.38
N ILE A 78 -2.83 -0.60 -4.23
CA ILE A 78 -1.95 -0.40 -3.08
C ILE A 78 -1.64 -1.75 -2.44
N ASP A 79 -0.41 -1.89 -1.97
CA ASP A 79 0.03 -3.09 -1.26
C ASP A 79 0.49 -2.66 0.13
N LEU A 80 -0.21 -3.14 1.15
CA LEU A 80 0.04 -2.73 2.52
C LEU A 80 1.14 -3.62 3.10
N HIS A 81 2.20 -3.01 3.66
CA HIS A 81 3.20 -3.83 4.33
C HIS A 81 2.56 -4.52 5.55
N TYR A 82 3.11 -5.68 5.92
CA TYR A 82 2.55 -6.54 6.96
C TYR A 82 2.20 -5.79 8.25
N ASN A 83 3.12 -4.95 8.74
CA ASN A 83 2.90 -4.21 9.99
C ASN A 83 1.71 -3.26 9.89
N LEU A 84 1.58 -2.58 8.77
CA LEU A 84 0.45 -1.69 8.49
C LEU A 84 -0.85 -2.49 8.36
N ALA A 85 -0.82 -3.58 7.59
CA ALA A 85 -1.98 -4.44 7.41
C ALA A 85 -2.46 -5.02 8.75
N LYS A 86 -1.53 -5.45 9.59
CA LYS A 86 -1.83 -5.96 10.92
C LYS A 86 -2.51 -4.90 11.78
N LYS A 87 -1.98 -3.68 11.78
CA LYS A 87 -2.53 -2.58 12.56
C LYS A 87 -3.94 -2.20 12.12
N LEU A 88 -4.22 -2.30 10.82
CA LEU A 88 -5.55 -2.04 10.26
C LEU A 88 -6.54 -3.20 10.45
N GLY A 89 -6.08 -4.37 10.90
CA GLY A 89 -6.92 -5.55 10.97
C GLY A 89 -7.22 -6.15 9.59
N PHE A 90 -6.31 -5.96 8.63
CA PHE A 90 -6.49 -6.34 7.22
C PHE A 90 -6.01 -7.77 6.91
N LEU A 91 -5.20 -8.39 7.78
CA LEU A 91 -4.50 -9.64 7.45
C LEU A 91 -5.42 -10.77 7.01
N GLU A 92 -6.58 -10.92 7.67
CA GLU A 92 -7.51 -12.00 7.33
C GLU A 92 -8.15 -11.80 5.95
N ALA A 93 -8.41 -10.55 5.58
CA ALA A 93 -8.99 -10.23 4.28
C ALA A 93 -8.02 -10.55 3.15
N GLY A 94 -6.76 -10.14 3.27
CA GLY A 94 -5.72 -10.40 2.27
C GLY A 94 -5.90 -9.65 0.96
N LEU A 95 -7.14 -9.45 0.54
CA LEU A 95 -7.53 -8.71 -0.66
C LEU A 95 -8.90 -8.09 -0.38
N ASP A 96 -8.96 -6.77 -0.27
CA ASP A 96 -10.19 -6.04 0.01
C ASP A 96 -9.99 -4.57 -0.30
N TYR A 97 -11.07 -3.81 -0.27
CA TYR A 97 -11.01 -2.36 -0.48
C TYR A 97 -10.68 -1.62 0.80
N VAL A 98 -9.86 -0.60 0.66
CA VAL A 98 -9.57 0.36 1.72
C VAL A 98 -9.88 1.76 1.19
N TYR A 99 -10.03 2.73 2.11
CA TYR A 99 -10.14 4.13 1.73
C TYR A 99 -8.80 4.79 1.96
N ILE A 100 -8.36 5.61 1.01
CA ILE A 100 -7.12 6.37 1.14
C ILE A 100 -7.41 7.86 0.99
N ARG A 101 -6.65 8.68 1.71
CA ARG A 101 -6.69 10.13 1.60
C ARG A 101 -5.25 10.65 1.56
N LYS A 102 -4.93 11.37 0.51
CA LYS A 102 -3.59 11.98 0.37
C LYS A 102 -3.44 13.14 1.38
N LEU A 103 -2.34 13.14 2.08
CA LEU A 103 -2.03 14.15 3.09
C LEU A 103 -1.06 15.20 2.57
#